data_5c6944230d4b2a438859f0e28d6c9282
#
_entry.id   5c6944230d4b2a438859f0e28d6c9282
#
_cell.length_a   1.000
_cell.length_b   1.000
_cell.length_c   1.000
_cell.angle_alpha   90.00
_cell.angle_beta   90.00
_cell.angle_gamma   90.00
#
_symmetry.space_group_name_H-M   'P 1'
#
loop_
_entity.id
_entity.type
_entity.pdbx_description
1 polymer ?
#
loop_
_entity_poly.entity_id
_entity_poly.type
_entity_poly.pdbx_seq_one_letter_code
_entity_poly.pdbx_strand_id
1 'polypeptide(L)'
;MDGRDWLYCDYVHSVINNKNCLVDMKKAEIKLNVTLDEQNIPESIDWSSTDGETTDQMPAKAMFLALWDAQYKNSLRIDLWTKDMPYDEMKRFFYETLQTLGDTFQRASGGDEMAEKVIGDLRDYCAHFAEKMEVLEEGA
;
A
#
# COMPACT_ATOMS: atom_id res chain seq x y z
N MET A 1 12.03 12.66 10.49
CA MET A 1 10.62 12.25 10.73
C MET A 1 10.10 11.72 9.41
N ASP A 2 10.05 10.41 9.31
CA ASP A 2 9.76 9.72 8.05
C ASP A 2 8.23 9.59 7.91
N GLY A 3 7.67 10.17 6.84
CA GLY A 3 6.22 10.32 6.64
C GLY A 3 5.43 9.02 6.37
N ARG A 4 5.80 7.90 7.01
CA ARG A 4 5.19 6.59 6.83
C ARG A 4 4.33 6.11 8.00
N ASP A 5 4.15 6.93 9.04
CA ASP A 5 3.46 6.49 10.26
C ASP A 5 1.95 6.79 10.31
N TRP A 6 1.38 7.37 9.27
CA TRP A 6 -0.02 7.84 9.32
C TRP A 6 -1.09 6.79 8.99
N LEU A 7 -0.70 5.56 8.60
CA LEU A 7 -1.66 4.44 8.41
C LEU A 7 -1.81 3.53 9.64
N TYR A 8 -1.08 3.80 10.73
CA TYR A 8 -1.27 3.08 11.98
C TYR A 8 -2.16 3.88 12.91
N CYS A 9 -3.48 3.77 12.70
CA CYS A 9 -4.43 4.18 13.72
C CYS A 9 -4.28 3.20 14.89
N ASP A 10 -3.72 3.65 16.02
CA ASP A 10 -3.73 2.95 17.31
C ASP A 10 -5.18 2.72 17.75
N TYR A 11 -5.82 1.70 17.20
CA TYR A 11 -7.18 1.31 17.55
C TYR A 11 -7.22 0.21 18.61
N VAL A 12 -6.26 0.15 19.49
CA VAL A 12 -6.35 -0.80 20.63
C VAL A 12 -5.77 -0.16 21.88
N HIS A 13 -6.41 0.80 22.49
CA HIS A 13 -6.39 1.02 23.95
C HIS A 13 -7.22 2.23 24.38
N SER A 14 -8.51 2.22 24.16
CA SER A 14 -9.40 3.10 24.93
C SER A 14 -10.84 2.62 24.96
N VAL A 15 -11.05 1.42 25.43
CA VAL A 15 -12.37 1.05 25.93
C VAL A 15 -12.18 0.69 27.39
N ILE A 16 -12.19 1.66 28.27
CA ILE A 16 -12.69 1.68 29.64
C ILE A 16 -12.32 3.06 30.23
N ASN A 17 -13.18 4.05 30.07
CA ASN A 17 -13.67 4.88 31.15
C ASN A 17 -14.68 5.91 30.63
N ASN A 18 -15.88 5.64 30.99
CA ASN A 18 -17.05 6.48 30.83
C ASN A 18 -16.84 7.84 31.49
N LYS A 19 -16.82 8.92 30.67
CA LYS A 19 -17.38 10.25 30.96
C LYS A 19 -17.23 11.12 29.73
N ASN A 20 -18.35 11.41 29.03
CA ASN A 20 -18.60 12.53 28.13
C ASN A 20 -17.34 13.23 27.56
N CYS A 21 -16.59 12.57 26.71
CA CYS A 21 -15.74 13.21 25.75
C CYS A 21 -16.40 12.98 24.40
N LEU A 22 -16.94 14.02 23.78
CA LEU A 22 -17.21 14.03 22.36
C LEU A 22 -15.86 13.83 21.68
N VAL A 23 -15.50 12.59 21.41
CA VAL A 23 -14.33 12.28 20.59
C VAL A 23 -14.67 12.81 19.21
N ASP A 24 -14.06 13.90 18.84
CA ASP A 24 -14.13 14.44 17.49
C ASP A 24 -13.48 13.42 16.55
N MET A 25 -14.29 12.57 15.95
CA MET A 25 -13.82 11.52 15.04
C MET A 25 -13.29 12.19 13.77
N LYS A 26 -11.98 12.17 13.61
CA LYS A 26 -11.35 12.62 12.36
C LYS A 26 -11.68 11.65 11.24
N LYS A 27 -12.00 12.19 10.07
CA LYS A 27 -12.24 11.44 8.85
C LYS A 27 -11.14 11.77 7.86
N ALA A 28 -10.56 10.73 7.27
CA ALA A 28 -9.65 10.86 6.15
C ALA A 28 -10.32 10.29 4.89
N GLU A 29 -10.04 10.88 3.74
CA GLU A 29 -10.55 10.46 2.45
C GLU A 29 -9.39 10.25 1.50
N ILE A 30 -9.40 9.14 0.78
CA ILE A 30 -8.48 8.84 -0.31
C ILE A 30 -9.30 8.78 -1.59
N LYS A 31 -8.92 9.58 -2.59
CA LYS A 31 -9.55 9.60 -3.92
C LYS A 31 -8.58 9.02 -4.93
N LEU A 32 -9.10 8.15 -5.78
CA LEU A 32 -8.40 7.57 -6.93
C LEU A 32 -9.23 7.88 -8.17
N ASN A 33 -8.65 8.57 -9.14
CA ASN A 33 -9.28 8.88 -10.41
C ASN A 33 -8.51 8.17 -11.52
N VAL A 34 -9.21 7.41 -12.35
CA VAL A 34 -8.63 6.71 -13.48
C VAL A 34 -9.30 7.21 -14.75
N THR A 35 -8.52 7.79 -15.65
CA THR A 35 -8.99 8.17 -16.99
C THR A 35 -8.68 7.01 -17.94
N LEU A 36 -9.67 6.61 -18.69
CA LEU A 36 -9.58 5.54 -19.67
C LEU A 36 -9.62 6.13 -21.09
N ASP A 37 -8.91 5.52 -22.02
CA ASP A 37 -9.01 5.82 -23.44
C ASP A 37 -10.22 5.11 -24.08
N GLU A 38 -10.39 5.28 -25.40
CA GLU A 38 -11.51 4.70 -26.16
C GLU A 38 -11.56 3.16 -26.12
N GLN A 39 -10.44 2.50 -25.79
CA GLN A 39 -10.33 1.05 -25.65
C GLN A 39 -10.45 0.58 -24.19
N ASN A 40 -10.81 1.47 -23.25
CA ASN A 40 -10.85 1.23 -21.80
C ASN A 40 -9.49 0.87 -21.18
N ILE A 41 -8.40 1.39 -21.77
CA ILE A 41 -7.05 1.25 -21.21
C ILE A 41 -6.77 2.48 -20.36
N PRO A 42 -6.17 2.33 -19.15
CA PRO A 42 -5.83 3.47 -18.33
C PRO A 42 -4.83 4.42 -19.00
N GLU A 43 -5.23 5.67 -19.17
CA GLU A 43 -4.40 6.74 -19.72
C GLU A 43 -3.72 7.56 -18.64
N SER A 44 -4.44 7.83 -17.54
CA SER A 44 -3.87 8.44 -16.34
C SER A 44 -4.50 7.88 -15.07
N ILE A 45 -3.72 7.88 -14.01
CA ILE A 45 -4.16 7.57 -12.64
C ILE A 45 -3.72 8.74 -11.78
N ASP A 46 -4.65 9.34 -11.06
CA ASP A 46 -4.41 10.44 -10.15
C ASP A 46 -4.98 10.11 -8.77
N TRP A 47 -4.28 10.49 -7.72
CA TRP A 47 -4.73 10.25 -6.37
C TRP A 47 -4.56 11.49 -5.48
N SER A 48 -5.37 11.59 -4.44
CA SER A 48 -5.25 12.60 -3.40
C SER A 48 -5.70 12.03 -2.05
N SER A 49 -5.21 12.63 -0.97
CA SER A 49 -5.59 12.27 0.39
C SER A 49 -5.79 13.52 1.24
N THR A 50 -6.82 13.53 2.07
CA THR A 50 -7.09 14.65 2.99
C THR A 50 -6.18 14.64 4.22
N ASP A 51 -5.49 13.53 4.50
CA ASP A 51 -4.62 13.37 5.67
C ASP A 51 -3.12 13.30 5.28
N GLY A 52 -2.79 13.63 4.03
CA GLY A 52 -1.43 13.69 3.52
C GLY A 52 -0.79 15.07 3.69
N GLU A 53 0.50 15.17 3.44
CA GLU A 53 1.25 16.44 3.44
C GLU A 53 0.74 17.40 2.36
N THR A 54 0.11 16.90 1.33
CA THR A 54 -0.51 17.68 0.25
C THR A 54 -1.90 17.13 -0.06
N THR A 55 -2.85 18.04 -0.18
CA THR A 55 -4.21 17.75 -0.65
C THR A 55 -4.31 17.80 -2.18
N ASP A 56 -3.21 18.14 -2.85
CA ASP A 56 -3.14 18.23 -4.29
C ASP A 56 -3.23 16.84 -4.94
N GLN A 57 -3.76 16.84 -6.15
CA GLN A 57 -3.85 15.63 -6.95
C GLN A 57 -2.46 15.23 -7.47
N MET A 58 -2.05 14.01 -7.18
CA MET A 58 -0.74 13.47 -7.53
C MET A 58 -0.88 12.39 -8.61
N PRO A 59 -0.04 12.43 -9.66
CA PRO A 59 -0.07 11.39 -10.69
C PRO A 59 0.56 10.09 -10.20
N ALA A 60 0.04 8.96 -10.69
CA ALA A 60 0.61 7.64 -10.54
C ALA A 60 0.55 6.90 -11.88
N LYS A 61 1.49 6.01 -12.14
CA LYS A 61 1.49 5.17 -13.35
C LYS A 61 0.92 3.78 -13.12
N ALA A 62 0.92 3.32 -11.88
CA ALA A 62 0.36 2.03 -11.49
C ALA A 62 -0.22 2.07 -10.10
N MET A 63 -1.13 1.18 -9.81
CA MET A 63 -1.68 0.99 -8.46
C MET A 63 -2.08 -0.45 -8.23
N PHE A 64 -1.88 -0.92 -6.99
CA PHE A 64 -2.44 -2.15 -6.46
C PHE A 64 -3.33 -1.77 -5.27
N LEU A 65 -4.62 -2.02 -5.39
CA LEU A 65 -5.60 -1.80 -4.33
C LEU A 65 -6.15 -3.13 -3.87
N ALA A 66 -6.01 -3.44 -2.59
CA ALA A 66 -6.57 -4.62 -1.97
C ALA A 66 -7.44 -4.22 -0.79
N LEU A 67 -8.65 -4.76 -0.73
CA LEU A 67 -9.61 -4.56 0.34
C LEU A 67 -10.03 -5.91 0.90
N TRP A 68 -10.09 -6.03 2.23
CA TRP A 68 -10.64 -7.21 2.86
C TRP A 68 -12.15 -7.07 3.02
N ASP A 69 -12.93 -7.90 2.33
CA ASP A 69 -14.36 -7.95 2.50
C ASP A 69 -14.72 -8.72 3.77
N ALA A 70 -15.26 -8.02 4.77
CA ALA A 70 -15.60 -8.60 6.05
C ALA A 70 -16.77 -9.59 5.99
N GLN A 71 -17.66 -9.44 5.00
CA GLN A 71 -18.84 -10.29 4.83
C GLN A 71 -18.48 -11.60 4.14
N TYR A 72 -17.80 -11.52 2.99
CA TYR A 72 -17.41 -12.69 2.20
C TYR A 72 -16.07 -13.30 2.62
N LYS A 73 -15.33 -12.61 3.52
CA LYS A 73 -14.01 -13.03 4.03
C LYS A 73 -13.02 -13.38 2.92
N ASN A 74 -12.95 -12.48 1.94
CA ASN A 74 -12.02 -12.57 0.83
C ASN A 74 -11.42 -11.21 0.49
N SER A 75 -10.38 -11.19 -0.31
CA SER A 75 -9.76 -9.98 -0.82
C SER A 75 -10.39 -9.55 -2.14
N LEU A 76 -10.79 -8.30 -2.21
CA LEU A 76 -11.13 -7.60 -3.45
C LEU A 76 -9.88 -6.87 -3.92
N ARG A 77 -9.53 -7.01 -5.19
CA ARG A 77 -8.33 -6.39 -5.77
C ARG A 77 -8.65 -5.65 -7.05
N ILE A 78 -8.00 -4.50 -7.19
CA ILE A 78 -7.96 -3.73 -8.42
C ILE A 78 -6.49 -3.43 -8.72
N ASP A 79 -5.98 -3.98 -9.81
CA ASP A 79 -4.61 -3.79 -10.26
C ASP A 79 -4.67 -3.06 -11.61
N LEU A 80 -4.11 -1.86 -11.69
CA LEU A 80 -4.13 -1.02 -12.88
C LEU A 80 -2.75 -0.43 -13.15
N TRP A 81 -2.44 -0.22 -14.42
CA TRP A 81 -1.28 0.57 -14.86
C TRP A 81 -1.61 1.35 -16.13
N THR A 82 -0.97 2.49 -16.30
CA THR A 82 -1.15 3.32 -17.48
C THR A 82 -0.42 2.73 -18.68
N LYS A 83 -0.91 3.02 -19.88
CA LYS A 83 -0.33 2.53 -21.14
C LYS A 83 1.13 2.97 -21.38
N ASP A 84 1.57 4.04 -20.70
CA ASP A 84 2.93 4.57 -20.76
C ASP A 84 3.84 4.08 -19.61
N MET A 85 3.37 3.14 -18.78
CA MET A 85 4.17 2.54 -17.71
C MET A 85 5.28 1.67 -18.32
N PRO A 86 6.56 2.04 -18.16
CA PRO A 86 7.66 1.21 -18.66
C PRO A 86 7.76 -0.11 -17.90
N TYR A 87 8.14 -1.18 -18.58
CA TYR A 87 8.27 -2.50 -17.96
C TYR A 87 9.31 -2.52 -16.82
N ASP A 88 10.39 -1.77 -16.96
CA ASP A 88 11.42 -1.70 -15.91
C ASP A 88 10.89 -1.01 -14.64
N GLU A 89 10.10 0.06 -14.78
CA GLU A 89 9.42 0.70 -13.66
C GLU A 89 8.39 -0.27 -13.04
N MET A 90 7.68 -1.07 -13.84
CA MET A 90 6.74 -2.07 -13.33
C MET A 90 7.44 -3.17 -12.51
N LYS A 91 8.59 -3.67 -12.96
CA LYS A 91 9.40 -4.64 -12.19
C LYS A 91 9.77 -4.07 -10.82
N ARG A 92 10.24 -2.82 -10.79
CA ARG A 92 10.61 -2.13 -9.56
C ARG A 92 9.40 -1.91 -8.65
N PHE A 93 8.28 -1.43 -9.18
CA PHE A 93 7.05 -1.24 -8.43
C PHE A 93 6.56 -2.55 -7.80
N PHE A 94 6.61 -3.66 -8.55
CA PHE A 94 6.23 -4.97 -8.05
C PHE A 94 7.16 -5.44 -6.92
N TYR A 95 8.47 -5.28 -7.10
CA TYR A 95 9.48 -5.61 -6.10
C TYR A 95 9.28 -4.83 -4.80
N GLU A 96 9.18 -3.51 -4.87
CA GLU A 96 8.96 -2.65 -3.71
C GLU A 96 7.63 -2.97 -3.00
N THR A 97 6.59 -3.31 -3.77
CA THR A 97 5.30 -3.73 -3.20
C THR A 97 5.43 -5.02 -2.41
N LEU A 98 6.14 -6.02 -2.90
CA LEU A 98 6.39 -7.26 -2.17
C LEU A 98 7.13 -7.02 -0.87
N GLN A 99 8.17 -6.19 -0.86
CA GLN A 99 8.92 -5.85 0.34
C GLN A 99 8.04 -5.15 1.38
N THR A 100 7.30 -4.13 0.96
CA THR A 100 6.44 -3.36 1.87
C THR A 100 5.24 -4.17 2.39
N LEU A 101 4.73 -5.14 1.62
CA LEU A 101 3.72 -6.09 2.12
C LEU A 101 4.31 -7.00 3.22
N GLY A 102 5.55 -7.44 3.08
CA GLY A 102 6.26 -8.18 4.12
C GLY A 102 6.39 -7.37 5.41
N ASP A 103 6.81 -6.12 5.32
CA ASP A 103 6.91 -5.22 6.47
C ASP A 103 5.54 -4.95 7.13
N THR A 104 4.50 -4.83 6.32
CA THR A 104 3.13 -4.67 6.83
C THR A 104 2.68 -5.91 7.60
N PHE A 105 2.93 -7.11 7.05
CA PHE A 105 2.59 -8.36 7.73
C PHE A 105 3.39 -8.54 9.03
N GLN A 106 4.66 -8.15 9.05
CA GLN A 106 5.49 -8.17 10.25
C GLN A 106 4.89 -7.31 11.36
N ARG A 107 4.51 -6.07 11.05
CA ARG A 107 3.84 -5.20 12.03
C ARG A 107 2.50 -5.77 12.52
N ALA A 108 1.72 -6.36 11.62
CA ALA A 108 0.42 -6.93 11.94
C ALA A 108 0.48 -8.23 12.75
N SER A 109 1.59 -8.99 12.66
CA SER A 109 1.76 -10.28 13.31
C SER A 109 1.97 -10.21 14.83
N GLY A 110 2.28 -9.02 15.37
CA GLY A 110 2.48 -8.84 16.81
C GLY A 110 3.66 -9.61 17.40
N GLY A 111 4.66 -9.97 16.60
CA GLY A 111 5.85 -10.71 17.03
C GLY A 111 5.67 -12.23 17.04
N ASP A 112 4.74 -12.77 16.25
CA ASP A 112 4.59 -14.21 16.05
C ASP A 112 5.86 -14.81 15.41
N GLU A 113 6.46 -15.83 16.07
CA GLU A 113 7.71 -16.42 15.62
C GLU A 113 7.63 -17.11 14.25
N MET A 114 6.47 -17.67 13.90
CA MET A 114 6.26 -18.30 12.60
C MET A 114 6.13 -17.23 11.51
N ALA A 115 5.45 -16.13 11.82
CA ALA A 115 5.37 -14.99 10.90
C ALA A 115 6.75 -14.42 10.58
N GLU A 116 7.64 -14.27 11.58
CA GLU A 116 9.02 -13.81 11.37
C GLU A 116 9.80 -14.73 10.42
N LYS A 117 9.63 -16.03 10.53
CA LYS A 117 10.28 -17.00 9.60
C LYS A 117 9.76 -16.85 8.18
N VAL A 118 8.43 -16.80 8.01
CA VAL A 118 7.79 -16.64 6.68
C VAL A 118 8.16 -15.31 6.04
N ILE A 119 8.29 -14.25 6.84
CA ILE A 119 8.75 -12.94 6.35
C ILE A 119 10.23 -13.01 5.91
N GLY A 120 11.06 -13.78 6.62
CA GLY A 120 12.43 -14.08 6.19
C GLY A 120 12.46 -14.74 4.80
N ASP A 121 11.66 -15.78 4.59
CA ASP A 121 11.54 -16.46 3.30
C ASP A 121 11.04 -15.51 2.19
N LEU A 122 10.11 -14.61 2.51
CA LEU A 122 9.66 -13.58 1.55
C LEU A 122 10.77 -12.60 1.18
N ARG A 123 11.59 -12.18 2.15
CA ARG A 123 12.74 -11.30 1.89
C ARG A 123 13.79 -11.97 1.01
N ASP A 124 14.06 -13.26 1.23
CA ASP A 124 14.94 -14.05 0.38
C ASP A 124 14.37 -14.16 -1.05
N TYR A 125 13.05 -14.35 -1.18
CA TYR A 125 12.40 -14.32 -2.48
C TYR A 125 12.50 -12.95 -3.15
N CYS A 126 12.32 -11.85 -2.42
CA CYS A 126 12.47 -10.50 -2.96
C CYS A 126 13.90 -10.26 -3.48
N ALA A 127 14.91 -10.70 -2.75
CA ALA A 127 16.31 -10.62 -3.19
C ALA A 127 16.54 -11.43 -4.48
N HIS A 128 16.01 -12.66 -4.55
CA HIS A 128 16.05 -13.49 -5.74
C HIS A 128 15.31 -12.84 -6.92
N PHE A 129 14.13 -12.25 -6.68
CA PHE A 129 13.38 -11.53 -7.70
C PHE A 129 14.20 -10.35 -8.25
N ALA A 130 14.79 -9.54 -7.38
CA ALA A 130 15.60 -8.39 -7.77
C ALA A 130 16.79 -8.80 -8.65
N GLU A 131 17.49 -9.87 -8.28
CA GLU A 131 18.58 -10.44 -9.06
C GLU A 131 18.10 -10.92 -10.46
N LYS A 132 17.05 -11.75 -10.49
CA LYS A 132 16.57 -12.37 -11.73
C LYS A 132 15.90 -11.38 -12.68
N MET A 133 15.24 -10.37 -12.15
CA MET A 133 14.56 -9.35 -12.93
C MET A 133 15.43 -8.12 -13.18
N GLU A 134 16.67 -8.15 -12.71
CA GLU A 134 17.64 -7.04 -12.86
C GLU A 134 17.05 -5.72 -12.35
N VAL A 135 16.38 -5.77 -11.19
CA VAL A 135 15.89 -4.58 -10.52
C VAL A 135 17.07 -3.88 -9.88
N LEU A 136 17.64 -2.91 -10.58
CA LEU A 136 18.77 -2.14 -10.07
C LEU A 136 18.31 -1.24 -8.94
N GLU A 137 19.01 -1.29 -7.81
CA GLU A 137 18.93 -0.25 -6.80
C GLU A 137 19.57 1.01 -7.39
N GLU A 138 18.77 2.00 -7.76
CA GLU A 138 19.31 3.31 -8.12
C GLU A 138 19.87 3.97 -6.86
N GLY A 139 21.18 4.03 -6.79
CA GLY A 139 21.92 4.97 -5.97
C GLY A 139 22.14 4.54 -4.52
N ALA A 140 23.13 3.72 -4.32
CA ALA A 140 23.95 3.88 -3.13
C ALA A 140 24.88 5.09 -3.32
#